data_09e986819e44562e3f5c9a2aee0272b0
#
_entry.id   09e986819e44562e3f5c9a2aee0272b0
#
_cell.length_a   1.000
_cell.length_b   1.000
_cell.length_c   1.000
_cell.angle_alpha   90.00
_cell.angle_beta   90.00
_cell.angle_gamma   90.00
#
_symmetry.space_group_name_H-M   'P 1'
#
loop_
_entity.id
_entity.type
_entity.pdbx_description
1 polymer ?
#
loop_
_entity_poly.entity_id
_entity_poly.type
_entity_poly.pdbx_seq_one_letter_code
_entity_poly.pdbx_strand_id
1 'polypeptide(L)'
;MKKIFALSAASVLMAAPAIAGPYANVEANSGFSAGDYDSTLLEVHTGYAGSLGEDASYYIQAGPAFDFGDDVDAEAKVSGKIGASVALSERVDAYGEISVLSAEDWDLSEASVGVKTGFTYTF
;
A
#
# COMPACT_ATOMS: atom_id res chain seq x y z
N MET A 1 6.23 15.40 -23.36
CA MET A 1 5.60 14.78 -22.20
C MET A 1 5.91 13.29 -22.18
N LYS A 2 6.70 12.89 -21.26
CA LYS A 2 6.99 11.47 -21.08
C LYS A 2 5.78 10.82 -20.39
N LYS A 3 5.15 9.88 -21.03
CA LYS A 3 4.16 9.04 -20.38
C LYS A 3 4.92 8.10 -19.45
N ILE A 4 4.85 8.40 -18.19
CA ILE A 4 5.43 7.53 -17.16
C ILE A 4 4.49 6.36 -17.00
N PHE A 5 4.83 5.23 -17.58
CA PHE A 5 4.25 3.97 -17.17
C PHE A 5 5.02 3.54 -15.93
N ALA A 6 4.53 3.94 -14.78
CA ALA A 6 5.01 3.38 -13.54
C ALA A 6 4.56 1.92 -13.52
N LEU A 7 5.41 1.03 -13.96
CA LEU A 7 5.26 -0.36 -13.62
C LEU A 7 5.63 -0.46 -12.15
N SER A 8 4.64 -0.34 -11.28
CA SER A 8 4.84 -0.62 -9.87
C SER A 8 5.16 -2.11 -9.78
N ALA A 9 6.44 -2.40 -9.71
CA ALA A 9 6.88 -3.74 -9.43
C ALA A 9 6.39 -4.12 -8.04
N ALA A 10 5.54 -5.11 -8.04
CA ALA A 10 5.20 -5.99 -6.94
C ALA A 10 5.46 -5.42 -5.55
N SER A 11 4.45 -4.81 -4.98
CA SER A 11 4.31 -4.92 -3.55
C SER A 11 4.48 -6.40 -3.21
N VAL A 12 5.51 -6.73 -2.48
CA VAL A 12 5.53 -8.00 -1.78
C VAL A 12 4.38 -7.90 -0.80
N LEU A 13 3.23 -8.36 -1.26
CA LEU A 13 2.14 -8.67 -0.36
C LEU A 13 2.69 -9.76 0.54
N MET A 14 3.28 -9.36 1.63
CA MET A 14 3.30 -10.21 2.78
C MET A 14 1.83 -10.52 2.99
N ALA A 15 1.46 -11.72 2.58
CA ALA A 15 0.16 -12.25 2.96
C ALA A 15 0.06 -11.99 4.44
N ALA A 16 -0.73 -11.00 4.82
CA ALA A 16 -0.91 -10.70 6.22
C ALA A 16 -1.35 -12.01 6.85
N PRO A 17 -0.56 -12.56 7.77
CA PRO A 17 -1.02 -13.73 8.47
C PRO A 17 -2.38 -13.36 9.04
N ALA A 18 -3.29 -14.30 9.09
CA ALA A 18 -4.63 -14.11 9.64
C ALA A 18 -4.54 -13.84 11.15
N ILE A 19 -3.74 -12.86 11.53
CA ILE A 19 -3.55 -12.43 12.90
C ILE A 19 -4.44 -11.22 13.11
N ALA A 20 -5.53 -11.42 13.82
CA ALA A 20 -6.30 -10.30 14.34
C ALA A 20 -5.46 -9.61 15.42
N GLY A 21 -5.33 -8.30 15.31
CA GLY A 21 -4.62 -7.52 16.30
C GLY A 21 -3.67 -6.47 15.71
N PRO A 22 -2.88 -5.83 16.56
CA PRO A 22 -1.91 -4.84 16.10
C PRO A 22 -0.76 -5.50 15.33
N TYR A 23 -0.25 -4.79 14.32
CA TYR A 23 0.88 -5.26 13.52
C TYR A 23 1.73 -4.07 13.06
N ALA A 24 2.93 -4.37 12.60
CA ALA A 24 3.79 -3.43 11.91
C ALA A 24 4.07 -3.94 10.49
N ASN A 25 4.15 -3.02 9.55
CA ASN A 25 4.41 -3.33 8.15
C ASN A 25 5.51 -2.41 7.62
N VAL A 26 6.44 -2.98 6.89
CA VAL A 26 7.47 -2.22 6.17
C VAL A 26 7.36 -2.58 4.70
N GLU A 27 7.24 -1.56 3.86
CA GLU A 27 6.96 -1.74 2.44
C GLU A 27 7.87 -0.82 1.63
N ALA A 28 8.44 -1.35 0.57
CA ALA A 28 9.24 -0.56 -0.37
C ALA A 28 8.63 -0.68 -1.76
N ASN A 29 8.31 0.45 -2.35
CA ASN A 29 7.74 0.52 -3.70
C ASN A 29 8.70 1.32 -4.59
N SER A 30 9.26 0.66 -5.58
CA SER A 30 10.20 1.28 -6.51
C SER A 30 9.56 1.44 -7.89
N GLY A 31 9.78 2.59 -8.50
CA GLY A 31 9.34 2.89 -9.84
C GLY A 31 10.49 2.89 -10.83
N PHE A 32 10.21 2.42 -12.04
CA PHE A 32 11.15 2.40 -13.15
C PHE A 32 10.46 2.94 -14.39
N SER A 33 11.16 3.82 -15.12
CA SER A 33 10.67 4.34 -16.40
C SER A 33 11.66 3.99 -17.50
N ALA A 34 11.18 3.38 -18.57
CA ALA A 34 12.00 2.97 -19.72
C ALA A 34 13.24 2.13 -19.33
N GLY A 35 13.14 1.34 -18.28
CA GLY A 35 14.22 0.51 -17.76
C GLY A 35 15.15 1.18 -16.75
N ASP A 36 14.98 2.48 -16.55
CA ASP A 36 15.79 3.24 -15.59
C ASP A 36 15.03 3.41 -14.26
N TYR A 37 15.79 3.44 -13.17
CA TYR A 37 15.27 3.64 -11.83
C TYR A 37 14.80 5.10 -11.64
N ASP A 38 13.58 5.30 -11.16
CA ASP A 38 13.03 6.63 -10.87
C ASP A 38 13.10 6.96 -9.38
N SER A 39 12.45 6.18 -8.57
CA SER A 39 12.33 6.45 -7.13
C SER A 39 11.94 5.22 -6.35
N THR A 40 12.15 5.28 -5.06
CA THR A 40 11.67 4.28 -4.09
C THR A 40 10.91 4.98 -2.98
N LEU A 41 9.70 4.53 -2.71
CA LEU A 41 8.92 4.95 -1.56
C LEU A 41 9.02 3.86 -0.49
N LEU A 42 9.62 4.21 0.64
CA LEU A 42 9.72 3.33 1.80
C LEU A 42 8.64 3.74 2.81
N GLU A 43 7.75 2.83 3.13
CA GLU A 43 6.67 3.08 4.07
C GLU A 43 6.83 2.20 5.30
N VAL A 44 6.73 2.81 6.47
CA VAL A 44 6.75 2.09 7.74
C VAL A 44 5.44 2.38 8.44
N HIS A 45 4.61 1.36 8.57
CA HIS A 45 3.28 1.50 9.13
C HIS A 45 3.10 0.69 10.40
N THR A 46 2.32 1.22 11.30
CA THR A 46 1.67 0.45 12.36
C THR A 46 0.19 0.35 12.03
N GLY A 47 -0.41 -0.75 12.35
CA GLY A 47 -1.80 -0.96 12.00
C GLY A 47 -2.50 -1.94 12.90
N TYR A 48 -3.75 -2.13 12.59
CA TYR A 48 -4.61 -3.10 13.26
C TYR A 48 -5.42 -3.85 12.21
N ALA A 49 -5.46 -5.16 12.34
CA ALA A 49 -6.26 -6.03 11.50
C ALA A 49 -7.27 -6.78 12.33
N GLY A 50 -8.42 -7.02 11.76
CA GLY A 50 -9.49 -7.74 12.44
C GLY A 50 -10.39 -8.49 11.48
N SER A 51 -11.27 -9.30 12.01
CA SER A 51 -12.27 -10.01 11.23
C SER A 51 -13.63 -9.31 11.31
N LEU A 52 -14.35 -9.34 10.19
CA LEU A 52 -15.73 -8.85 10.05
C LEU A 52 -16.65 -10.05 9.85
N GLY A 53 -16.62 -11.00 10.79
CA GLY A 53 -17.33 -12.26 10.66
C GLY A 53 -16.40 -13.38 10.17
N GLU A 54 -16.97 -14.48 9.68
CA GLU A 54 -16.20 -15.66 9.29
C GLU A 54 -15.51 -15.51 7.93
N ASP A 55 -16.08 -14.70 7.03
CA ASP A 55 -15.64 -14.62 5.64
C ASP A 55 -15.05 -13.28 5.25
N ALA A 56 -14.96 -12.34 6.15
CA ALA A 56 -14.44 -11.00 5.86
C ALA A 56 -13.41 -10.56 6.88
N SER A 57 -12.47 -9.76 6.41
CA SER A 57 -11.43 -9.16 7.25
C SER A 57 -11.17 -7.72 6.82
N TYR A 58 -10.60 -6.95 7.72
CA TYR A 58 -10.22 -5.58 7.44
C TYR A 58 -8.87 -5.26 8.07
N TYR A 59 -8.24 -4.21 7.56
CA TYR A 59 -7.07 -3.64 8.21
C TYR A 59 -7.07 -2.13 8.05
N ILE A 60 -6.42 -1.45 8.99
CA ILE A 60 -6.11 -0.03 8.91
C ILE A 60 -4.67 0.15 9.36
N GLN A 61 -3.91 0.91 8.60
CA GLN A 61 -2.51 1.18 8.92
C GLN A 61 -2.12 2.59 8.53
N ALA A 62 -1.16 3.15 9.25
CA ALA A 62 -0.62 4.47 8.96
C ALA A 62 0.80 4.57 9.51
N GLY A 63 1.57 5.49 8.94
CA GLY A 63 2.91 5.75 9.41
C GLY A 63 3.68 6.64 8.45
N PRO A 64 4.95 6.90 8.76
CA PRO A 64 5.82 7.71 7.91
C PRO A 64 6.16 6.99 6.61
N ALA A 65 6.34 7.78 5.55
CA ALA A 65 6.83 7.34 4.27
C ALA A 65 8.01 8.20 3.86
N PHE A 66 9.00 7.59 3.25
CA PHE A 66 10.21 8.28 2.80
C PHE A 66 10.37 8.06 1.30
N ASP A 67 10.41 9.15 0.56
CA ASP A 67 10.59 9.11 -0.88
C ASP A 67 12.05 9.39 -1.22
N PHE A 68 12.68 8.43 -1.89
CA PHE A 68 14.07 8.51 -2.33
C PHE A 68 14.09 8.53 -3.86
N GLY A 69 14.53 9.66 -4.44
CA GLY A 69 14.72 9.78 -5.88
C GLY A 69 16.20 9.77 -6.24
N ASP A 70 16.48 9.55 -7.52
CA ASP A 70 17.84 9.43 -8.03
C ASP A 70 18.63 10.75 -7.90
N ASP A 71 17.96 11.88 -8.03
CA ASP A 71 18.56 13.21 -7.96
C ASP A 71 17.92 14.13 -6.91
N VAL A 72 17.20 13.58 -5.94
CA VAL A 72 16.42 14.37 -4.98
C VAL A 72 16.74 13.94 -3.57
N ASP A 73 16.75 14.90 -2.66
CA ASP A 73 16.85 14.61 -1.24
C ASP A 73 15.65 13.80 -0.76
N ALA A 74 15.88 12.94 0.22
CA ALA A 74 14.81 12.14 0.79
C ALA A 74 13.73 13.04 1.40
N GLU A 75 12.47 12.81 1.03
CA GLU A 75 11.32 13.55 1.52
C GLU A 75 10.51 12.71 2.48
N ALA A 76 10.14 13.30 3.62
CA ALA A 76 9.29 12.63 4.58
C ALA A 76 7.82 12.97 4.32
N LYS A 77 7.00 11.94 4.25
CA LYS A 77 5.55 12.05 4.05
C LYS A 77 4.84 11.18 5.08
N VAL A 78 3.55 11.35 5.21
CA VAL A 78 2.72 10.44 5.98
C VAL A 78 1.82 9.65 5.03
N SER A 79 1.70 8.37 5.26
CA SER A 79 0.82 7.52 4.46
C SER A 79 -0.12 6.73 5.35
N GLY A 80 -1.25 6.34 4.78
CA GLY A 80 -2.23 5.52 5.45
C GLY A 80 -2.97 4.66 4.45
N LYS A 81 -3.38 3.49 4.92
CA LYS A 81 -4.14 2.55 4.11
C LYS A 81 -5.26 1.93 4.94
N ILE A 82 -6.40 1.74 4.30
CA ILE A 82 -7.50 0.97 4.86
C ILE A 82 -7.96 -0.02 3.80
N GLY A 83 -8.11 -1.26 4.21
CA GLY A 83 -8.50 -2.30 3.27
C GLY A 83 -9.42 -3.32 3.91
N ALA A 84 -10.09 -4.05 3.04
CA ALA A 84 -10.97 -5.13 3.44
C ALA A 84 -10.94 -6.23 2.38
N SER A 85 -11.19 -7.45 2.81
CA SER A 85 -11.34 -8.59 1.93
C SER A 85 -12.52 -9.43 2.36
N VAL A 86 -13.15 -10.08 1.39
CA VAL A 86 -14.26 -10.98 1.64
C VAL A 86 -14.08 -12.25 0.80
N ALA A 87 -14.26 -13.40 1.44
CA ALA A 87 -14.25 -14.68 0.74
C ALA A 87 -15.58 -14.87 0.01
N LEU A 88 -15.50 -14.98 -1.31
CA LEU A 88 -16.67 -15.25 -2.17
C LEU A 88 -16.91 -16.75 -2.33
N SER A 89 -15.84 -17.53 -2.23
CA SER A 89 -15.88 -18.98 -2.26
C SER A 89 -14.63 -19.51 -1.54
N GLU A 90 -14.46 -20.82 -1.48
CA GLU A 90 -13.29 -21.43 -0.86
C GLU A 90 -11.96 -21.04 -1.54
N ARG A 91 -12.03 -20.58 -2.80
CA ARG A 91 -10.84 -20.30 -3.60
C ARG A 91 -10.76 -18.87 -4.12
N VAL A 92 -11.82 -18.08 -3.96
CA VAL A 92 -11.87 -16.72 -4.50
C VAL A 92 -12.15 -15.73 -3.38
N ASP A 93 -11.26 -14.77 -3.25
CA ASP A 93 -11.43 -13.63 -2.36
C ASP A 93 -11.51 -12.34 -3.17
N ALA A 94 -12.40 -11.44 -2.78
CA ALA A 94 -12.44 -10.09 -3.31
C ALA A 94 -11.81 -9.15 -2.28
N TYR A 95 -11.04 -8.17 -2.72
CA TYR A 95 -10.43 -7.20 -1.83
C TYR A 95 -10.48 -5.78 -2.38
N GLY A 96 -10.43 -4.83 -1.47
CA GLY A 96 -10.33 -3.41 -1.82
C GLY A 96 -9.44 -2.69 -0.80
N GLU A 97 -8.71 -1.70 -1.29
CA GLU A 97 -7.83 -0.87 -0.48
C GLU A 97 -7.92 0.58 -0.92
N ILE A 98 -7.98 1.47 0.05
CA ILE A 98 -7.85 2.91 -0.18
C ILE A 98 -6.56 3.35 0.51
N SER A 99 -5.71 4.06 -0.21
CA SER A 99 -4.45 4.59 0.31
C SER A 99 -4.43 6.10 0.18
N VAL A 100 -3.76 6.75 1.13
CA VAL A 100 -3.55 8.19 1.15
C VAL A 100 -2.07 8.45 1.40
N LEU A 101 -1.49 9.33 0.62
CA LEU A 101 -0.12 9.79 0.79
C LEU A 101 -0.12 11.31 0.84
N SER A 102 0.39 11.90 1.92
CA SER A 102 0.48 13.34 2.05
C SER A 102 1.47 13.92 1.04
N ALA A 103 1.35 15.21 0.75
CA ALA A 103 2.40 15.94 0.07
C ALA A 103 3.61 16.13 0.99
N GLU A 104 4.65 16.78 0.48
CA GLU A 104 5.84 17.09 1.26
C GLU A 104 5.48 17.81 2.56
N ASP A 105 6.32 17.68 3.57
CA ASP A 105 6.14 18.31 4.87
C ASP A 105 4.81 17.96 5.57
N TRP A 106 4.28 16.75 5.28
CA TRP A 106 3.07 16.22 5.93
C TRP A 106 1.79 17.01 5.59
N ASP A 107 1.79 17.68 4.44
CA ASP A 107 0.65 18.47 3.99
C ASP A 107 -0.48 17.56 3.47
N LEU A 108 -1.56 17.47 4.21
CA LEU A 108 -2.73 16.67 3.86
C LEU A 108 -3.67 17.38 2.87
N SER A 109 -3.52 18.68 2.68
CA SER A 109 -4.38 19.42 1.74
C SER A 109 -4.10 19.06 0.28
N GLU A 110 -2.90 18.57 -0.01
CA GLU A 110 -2.48 18.11 -1.35
C GLU A 110 -2.20 16.61 -1.38
N ALA A 111 -2.85 15.85 -0.51
CA ALA A 111 -2.66 14.41 -0.42
C ALA A 111 -3.12 13.68 -1.69
N SER A 112 -2.37 12.66 -2.05
CA SER A 112 -2.76 11.74 -3.12
C SER A 112 -3.59 10.60 -2.56
N VAL A 113 -4.64 10.22 -3.27
CA VAL A 113 -5.51 9.10 -2.89
C VAL A 113 -5.46 8.04 -3.97
N GLY A 114 -5.21 6.81 -3.54
CA GLY A 114 -5.21 5.64 -4.43
C GLY A 114 -6.30 4.67 -4.04
N VAL A 115 -6.82 3.96 -5.02
CA VAL A 115 -7.81 2.90 -4.80
C VAL A 115 -7.34 1.66 -5.54
N LYS A 116 -7.34 0.54 -4.83
CA LYS A 116 -6.99 -0.76 -5.40
C LYS A 116 -8.12 -1.74 -5.13
N THR A 117 -8.56 -2.43 -6.16
CA THR A 117 -9.55 -3.51 -6.02
C THR A 117 -9.10 -4.71 -6.84
N GLY A 118 -9.48 -5.88 -6.41
CA GLY A 118 -9.10 -7.07 -7.14
C GLY A 118 -9.70 -8.35 -6.56
N PHE A 119 -9.35 -9.44 -7.20
CA PHE A 119 -9.72 -10.77 -6.79
C PHE A 119 -8.48 -11.62 -6.66
N THR A 120 -8.45 -12.47 -5.65
CA THR A 120 -7.40 -13.47 -5.49
C THR A 120 -8.00 -14.86 -5.68
N TYR A 121 -7.38 -15.65 -6.53
CA TYR A 121 -7.75 -17.06 -6.72
C TYR A 121 -6.64 -17.94 -6.14
N THR A 122 -7.02 -18.86 -5.26
CA THR A 122 -6.09 -19.81 -4.65
C THR A 122 -6.27 -21.19 -5.25
N PHE A 123 -5.19 -21.75 -5.74
CA PHE A 123 -5.17 -23.07 -6.37
C PHE A 123 -5.13 -24.21 -5.35
#